data_30689a0cf2c1f4f5ec782d7755a0f18d
#
_entry.id   30689a0cf2c1f4f5ec782d7755a0f18d
#
_cell.length_a   1.000
_cell.length_b   1.000
_cell.length_c   1.000
_cell.angle_alpha   90.00
_cell.angle_beta   90.00
_cell.angle_gamma   90.00
#
_symmetry.space_group_name_H-M   'P 1'
#
loop_
_entity.id
_entity.type
_entity.pdbx_description
1 polymer ?
#
loop_
_entity_poly.entity_id
_entity_poly.type
_entity_poly.pdbx_seq_one_letter_code
_entity_poly.pdbx_strand_id
1 'polypeptide(L)'
;MKTTFSFLSLFLTLFLNAQDFSTTWLKEVAPRNIGPGGMSGRITSIDVVVSNPNIIYVGTASGGLWKSTSGGVTWNPIFNDQVTASVGSVAIQQSNPDVIWVGTGEGNPRNSLNGGYGIFKSINGGKTWKSMGLKNTRNIHRVIIDPSNPNTVYVAAIGSPWGDHPERGIYKTVNGGKSWKKILYVNPKTGAADLVMDPKNSNKLLAAMWEHKRDPWFFKSGGKGSGLYVSFDGG
;
A
#
# COMPACT_ATOMS: atom_id res chain seq x y z
N MET A 1 -69.43 0.83 -44.75
CA MET A 1 -69.05 1.46 -43.45
C MET A 1 -67.95 0.67 -42.84
N LYS A 2 -66.76 1.23 -42.86
CA LYS A 2 -65.56 0.62 -42.23
C LYS A 2 -65.30 1.37 -40.94
N THR A 3 -65.45 0.72 -39.79
CA THR A 3 -65.11 1.26 -38.46
C THR A 3 -63.66 1.00 -38.16
N THR A 4 -62.89 2.07 -38.15
CA THR A 4 -61.49 2.05 -37.69
C THR A 4 -61.48 2.10 -36.18
N PHE A 5 -60.94 1.02 -35.55
CA PHE A 5 -60.62 0.98 -34.11
C PHE A 5 -59.24 1.64 -33.90
N SER A 6 -59.26 2.82 -33.29
CA SER A 6 -58.02 3.44 -32.82
C SER A 6 -57.63 2.85 -31.46
N PHE A 7 -56.51 2.11 -31.42
CA PHE A 7 -55.87 1.67 -30.19
C PHE A 7 -55.09 2.84 -29.61
N LEU A 8 -55.59 3.44 -28.55
CA LEU A 8 -54.86 4.41 -27.74
C LEU A 8 -53.96 3.65 -26.79
N SER A 9 -52.67 3.49 -27.14
CA SER A 9 -51.67 2.92 -26.26
C SER A 9 -51.32 3.92 -25.17
N LEU A 10 -51.87 3.70 -23.98
CA LEU A 10 -51.50 4.42 -22.77
C LEU A 10 -50.11 3.96 -22.31
N PHE A 11 -49.07 4.72 -22.66
CA PHE A 11 -47.75 4.53 -22.12
C PHE A 11 -47.75 4.97 -20.63
N LEU A 12 -47.96 4.02 -19.75
CA LEU A 12 -47.74 4.21 -18.30
C LEU A 12 -46.20 4.19 -18.05
N THR A 13 -45.59 5.36 -18.10
CA THR A 13 -44.19 5.51 -17.64
C THR A 13 -44.18 5.36 -16.13
N LEU A 14 -43.86 4.16 -15.67
CA LEU A 14 -43.49 3.92 -14.28
C LEU A 14 -42.16 4.64 -14.03
N PHE A 15 -42.19 5.78 -13.38
CA PHE A 15 -41.02 6.40 -12.79
C PHE A 15 -40.57 5.49 -11.66
N LEU A 16 -39.64 4.59 -11.95
CA LEU A 16 -38.90 3.88 -10.95
C LEU A 16 -37.96 4.91 -10.30
N ASN A 17 -38.40 5.51 -9.22
CA ASN A 17 -37.53 6.24 -8.35
C ASN A 17 -36.65 5.19 -7.69
N ALA A 18 -35.41 5.06 -8.16
CA ALA A 18 -34.39 4.36 -7.41
C ALA A 18 -34.21 5.12 -6.09
N GLN A 19 -34.58 4.50 -4.97
CA GLN A 19 -34.33 5.09 -3.67
C GLN A 19 -32.82 5.25 -3.52
N ASP A 20 -32.39 6.46 -3.19
CA ASP A 20 -31.01 6.69 -2.82
C ASP A 20 -30.68 5.82 -1.60
N PHE A 21 -29.78 4.88 -1.81
CA PHE A 21 -29.33 4.01 -0.73
C PHE A 21 -28.52 4.84 0.27
N SER A 22 -29.14 5.16 1.39
CA SER A 22 -28.44 5.88 2.47
C SER A 22 -27.52 4.93 3.21
N THR A 23 -26.21 5.22 3.16
CA THR A 23 -25.21 4.49 3.95
C THR A 23 -25.45 4.58 5.46
N THR A 24 -26.35 5.50 5.91
CA THR A 24 -26.74 5.59 7.32
C THR A 24 -27.47 4.33 7.81
N TRP A 25 -28.12 3.58 6.93
CA TRP A 25 -28.79 2.32 7.27
C TRP A 25 -27.78 1.20 7.60
N LEU A 26 -26.54 1.35 7.16
CA LEU A 26 -25.47 0.39 7.44
C LEU A 26 -24.66 0.74 8.70
N LYS A 27 -24.98 1.82 9.41
CA LYS A 27 -24.20 2.23 10.59
C LYS A 27 -24.15 1.17 11.68
N GLU A 28 -25.25 0.40 11.82
CA GLU A 28 -25.33 -0.69 12.82
C GLU A 28 -24.73 -2.00 12.30
N VAL A 29 -24.38 -2.06 10.99
CA VAL A 29 -23.80 -3.23 10.32
C VAL A 29 -22.34 -2.94 10.00
N ALA A 30 -21.55 -2.56 11.01
CA ALA A 30 -20.11 -2.37 10.82
C ALA A 30 -19.43 -3.73 10.60
N PRO A 31 -18.80 -3.97 9.44
CA PRO A 31 -18.06 -5.20 9.23
C PRO A 31 -16.91 -5.30 10.24
N ARG A 32 -16.85 -6.41 10.97
CA ARG A 32 -15.73 -6.70 11.87
C ARG A 32 -14.67 -7.49 11.10
N ASN A 33 -13.43 -7.01 11.14
CA ASN A 33 -12.33 -7.82 10.66
C ASN A 33 -12.10 -9.00 11.64
N ILE A 34 -12.33 -10.22 11.15
CA ILE A 34 -12.14 -11.46 11.92
C ILE A 34 -10.75 -12.08 11.72
N GLY A 35 -9.86 -11.34 11.06
CA GLY A 35 -8.51 -11.79 10.76
C GLY A 35 -8.36 -12.52 9.44
N PRO A 36 -7.12 -12.84 9.05
CA PRO A 36 -6.90 -13.72 7.93
C PRO A 36 -7.49 -15.10 8.26
N GLY A 37 -8.50 -15.52 7.53
CA GLY A 37 -8.95 -16.91 7.55
C GLY A 37 -7.77 -17.82 7.15
N GLY A 38 -7.69 -19.02 7.68
CA GLY A 38 -6.50 -19.87 7.72
C GLY A 38 -5.68 -20.10 6.46
N MET A 39 -6.15 -19.73 5.27
CA MET A 39 -5.41 -19.91 4.01
C MET A 39 -5.28 -18.65 3.16
N SER A 40 -5.81 -17.52 3.57
CA SER A 40 -6.03 -16.36 2.69
C SER A 40 -5.04 -15.22 2.87
N GLY A 41 -4.12 -15.27 3.82
CA GLY A 41 -3.19 -14.19 4.10
C GLY A 41 -1.78 -14.47 3.59
N ARG A 42 -1.25 -13.61 2.72
CA ARG A 42 0.19 -13.54 2.48
C ARG A 42 0.77 -12.46 3.36
N ILE A 43 1.79 -12.78 4.14
CA ILE A 43 2.59 -11.79 4.84
C ILE A 43 3.51 -11.14 3.82
N THR A 44 3.46 -9.83 3.74
CA THR A 44 4.24 -9.01 2.80
C THR A 44 5.39 -8.30 3.50
N SER A 45 5.22 -8.01 4.77
CA SER A 45 6.22 -7.29 5.55
C SER A 45 6.09 -7.63 7.03
N ILE A 46 7.22 -7.66 7.71
CA ILE A 46 7.30 -7.81 9.15
C ILE A 46 8.35 -6.84 9.68
N ASP A 47 8.05 -6.19 10.80
CA ASP A 47 9.01 -5.39 11.55
C ASP A 47 8.78 -5.55 13.05
N VAL A 48 9.83 -5.39 13.83
CA VAL A 48 9.83 -5.62 15.28
C VAL A 48 10.47 -4.45 16.00
N VAL A 49 9.96 -4.12 17.18
CA VAL A 49 10.60 -3.15 18.07
C VAL A 49 11.83 -3.80 18.69
N VAL A 50 13.03 -3.38 18.27
CA VAL A 50 14.30 -4.02 18.69
C VAL A 50 14.49 -3.94 20.22
N SER A 51 14.09 -2.83 20.86
CA SER A 51 14.17 -2.66 22.32
C SER A 51 13.12 -3.48 23.11
N ASN A 52 12.07 -3.97 22.42
CA ASN A 52 11.04 -4.84 22.99
C ASN A 52 10.50 -5.80 21.93
N PRO A 53 11.16 -6.96 21.71
CA PRO A 53 10.79 -7.92 20.65
C PRO A 53 9.38 -8.55 20.81
N ASN A 54 8.70 -8.33 21.92
CA ASN A 54 7.31 -8.73 22.06
C ASN A 54 6.36 -7.88 21.19
N ILE A 55 6.80 -6.69 20.74
CA ILE A 55 6.04 -5.81 19.87
C ILE A 55 6.43 -6.07 18.43
N ILE A 56 5.51 -6.71 17.69
CA ILE A 56 5.71 -7.12 16.29
C ILE A 56 4.58 -6.53 15.45
N TYR A 57 4.93 -6.05 14.27
CA TYR A 57 3.97 -5.60 13.25
C TYR A 57 4.08 -6.48 12.01
N VAL A 58 2.94 -6.92 11.50
CA VAL A 58 2.85 -7.79 10.31
C VAL A 58 1.90 -7.16 9.31
N GLY A 59 2.43 -6.78 8.15
CA GLY A 59 1.68 -6.34 7.00
C GLY A 59 1.26 -7.52 6.13
N THR A 60 0.04 -7.48 5.63
CA THR A 60 -0.52 -8.55 4.80
C THR A 60 -1.00 -8.02 3.45
N ALA A 61 -1.03 -8.87 2.44
CA ALA A 61 -1.42 -8.51 1.08
C ALA A 61 -2.88 -8.02 0.97
N SER A 62 -3.77 -8.51 1.84
CA SER A 62 -5.21 -8.21 1.79
C SER A 62 -5.92 -8.26 3.14
N GLY A 63 -5.20 -8.43 4.24
CA GLY A 63 -5.74 -8.53 5.60
C GLY A 63 -5.36 -7.37 6.52
N GLY A 64 -4.82 -6.27 5.99
CA GLY A 64 -4.42 -5.10 6.75
C GLY A 64 -3.10 -5.27 7.49
N LEU A 65 -2.92 -4.47 8.53
CA LEU A 65 -1.76 -4.49 9.42
C LEU A 65 -2.16 -5.06 10.78
N TRP A 66 -1.36 -5.97 11.27
CA TRP A 66 -1.55 -6.65 12.54
C TRP A 66 -0.43 -6.31 13.51
N LYS A 67 -0.79 -6.15 14.78
CA LYS A 67 0.15 -5.89 15.87
C LYS A 67 0.04 -6.99 16.92
N SER A 68 1.17 -7.53 17.33
CA SER A 68 1.32 -8.31 18.56
C SER A 68 2.04 -7.47 19.62
N THR A 69 1.70 -7.68 20.87
CA THR A 69 2.42 -7.17 22.05
C THR A 69 2.84 -8.31 22.97
N SER A 70 2.71 -9.53 22.50
CA SER A 70 2.93 -10.78 23.25
C SER A 70 3.93 -11.72 22.55
N GLY A 71 4.84 -11.18 21.74
CA GLY A 71 5.81 -12.02 21.01
C GLY A 71 5.17 -12.93 19.97
N GLY A 72 4.02 -12.52 19.39
CA GLY A 72 3.34 -13.29 18.35
C GLY A 72 2.26 -14.24 18.84
N VAL A 73 2.00 -14.32 20.16
CA VAL A 73 0.95 -15.19 20.70
C VAL A 73 -0.45 -14.68 20.40
N THR A 74 -0.64 -13.36 20.52
CA THR A 74 -1.92 -12.70 20.20
C THR A 74 -1.71 -11.59 19.19
N TRP A 75 -2.71 -11.37 18.34
CA TRP A 75 -2.67 -10.40 17.26
C TRP A 75 -3.92 -9.54 17.22
N ASN A 76 -3.73 -8.24 17.06
CA ASN A 76 -4.80 -7.26 16.93
C ASN A 76 -4.68 -6.54 15.58
N PRO A 77 -5.77 -6.43 14.81
CA PRO A 77 -5.78 -5.62 13.59
C PRO A 77 -5.80 -4.15 13.97
N ILE A 78 -4.95 -3.35 13.33
CA ILE A 78 -4.78 -1.92 13.65
C ILE A 78 -4.89 -1.01 12.44
N PHE A 79 -5.38 -1.51 11.30
CA PHE A 79 -5.45 -0.76 10.04
C PHE A 79 -6.83 -0.86 9.36
N ASN A 80 -7.87 -1.28 10.10
CA ASN A 80 -9.19 -1.61 9.56
C ASN A 80 -9.94 -0.41 8.98
N ASP A 81 -9.74 0.78 9.58
CA ASP A 81 -10.44 2.01 9.18
C ASP A 81 -9.77 2.72 8.00
N GLN A 82 -8.79 2.08 7.38
CA GLN A 82 -8.08 2.67 6.26
C GLN A 82 -8.72 2.25 4.92
N VAL A 83 -8.49 3.09 3.90
CA VAL A 83 -9.04 2.94 2.56
C VAL A 83 -8.61 1.66 1.84
N THR A 84 -7.63 0.95 2.34
CA THR A 84 -7.14 -0.33 1.81
C THR A 84 -6.66 -1.24 2.91
N ALA A 85 -6.87 -2.54 2.72
CA ALA A 85 -6.29 -3.59 3.55
C ALA A 85 -5.00 -4.20 2.93
N SER A 86 -4.53 -3.67 1.80
CA SER A 86 -3.30 -4.16 1.16
C SER A 86 -2.10 -3.39 1.70
N VAL A 87 -1.26 -4.08 2.46
CA VAL A 87 0.01 -3.57 2.98
C VAL A 87 1.15 -4.17 2.18
N GLY A 88 2.08 -3.33 1.71
CA GLY A 88 3.28 -3.79 1.01
C GLY A 88 4.53 -3.73 1.88
N SER A 89 4.58 -2.74 2.80
CA SER A 89 5.72 -2.57 3.71
C SER A 89 5.30 -1.92 5.02
N VAL A 90 5.93 -2.32 6.11
CA VAL A 90 5.87 -1.66 7.42
C VAL A 90 7.28 -1.30 7.86
N ALA A 91 7.44 -0.14 8.50
CA ALA A 91 8.71 0.30 9.08
C ALA A 91 8.46 1.02 10.40
N ILE A 92 9.18 0.63 11.45
CA ILE A 92 9.11 1.20 12.79
C ILE A 92 10.31 2.14 12.98
N GLN A 93 10.04 3.34 13.50
CA GLN A 93 11.10 4.22 13.95
C GLN A 93 11.68 3.68 15.26
N GLN A 94 12.84 3.03 15.22
CA GLN A 94 13.41 2.34 16.37
C GLN A 94 13.76 3.28 17.54
N SER A 95 14.06 4.56 17.28
CA SER A 95 14.29 5.58 18.33
C SER A 95 12.98 6.07 19.00
N ASN A 96 11.81 5.83 18.37
CA ASN A 96 10.49 6.10 18.93
C ASN A 96 9.47 5.11 18.32
N PRO A 97 9.26 3.94 18.94
CA PRO A 97 8.43 2.87 18.37
C PRO A 97 6.94 3.20 18.22
N ASP A 98 6.47 4.32 18.76
CA ASP A 98 5.12 4.82 18.51
C ASP A 98 4.97 5.39 17.08
N VAL A 99 6.08 5.70 16.41
CA VAL A 99 6.10 6.17 15.03
C VAL A 99 6.27 4.99 14.07
N ILE A 100 5.26 4.77 13.24
CA ILE A 100 5.19 3.66 12.30
C ILE A 100 4.81 4.20 10.94
N TRP A 101 5.47 3.69 9.91
CA TRP A 101 5.15 3.97 8.52
C TRP A 101 4.63 2.73 7.82
N VAL A 102 3.61 2.89 6.99
CA VAL A 102 3.00 1.80 6.21
C VAL A 102 2.91 2.21 4.75
N GLY A 103 3.65 1.51 3.91
CA GLY A 103 3.49 1.56 2.47
C GLY A 103 2.39 0.58 2.04
N THR A 104 1.39 1.07 1.31
CA THR A 104 0.25 0.26 0.91
C THR A 104 0.40 -0.29 -0.51
N GLY A 105 -0.32 -1.38 -0.79
CA GLY A 105 -0.26 -2.12 -2.04
C GLY A 105 0.82 -3.19 -2.06
N GLU A 106 0.42 -4.43 -2.28
CA GLU A 106 1.34 -5.58 -2.35
C GLU A 106 2.34 -5.42 -3.50
N GLY A 107 3.64 -5.58 -3.21
CA GLY A 107 4.70 -5.50 -4.20
C GLY A 107 5.01 -6.81 -4.93
N ASN A 108 4.53 -7.95 -4.43
CA ASN A 108 4.78 -9.25 -5.05
C ASN A 108 3.86 -9.45 -6.27
N PRO A 109 4.38 -9.61 -7.50
CA PRO A 109 3.57 -9.64 -8.71
C PRO A 109 2.82 -10.96 -8.86
N ARG A 110 1.58 -10.97 -8.39
CA ARG A 110 0.66 -12.10 -8.49
C ARG A 110 -0.56 -11.73 -9.36
N ASN A 111 -1.43 -12.71 -9.68
CA ASN A 111 -2.66 -12.44 -10.42
C ASN A 111 -3.75 -11.74 -9.58
N SER A 112 -3.64 -11.82 -8.25
CA SER A 112 -4.60 -11.28 -7.30
C SER A 112 -4.02 -10.11 -6.49
N LEU A 113 -3.31 -9.20 -7.14
CA LEU A 113 -2.73 -8.01 -6.50
C LEU A 113 -3.80 -6.98 -6.15
N ASN A 114 -3.79 -6.56 -4.91
CA ASN A 114 -4.53 -5.39 -4.46
C ASN A 114 -3.65 -4.14 -4.50
N GLY A 115 -4.16 -3.10 -5.14
CA GLY A 115 -3.48 -1.81 -5.17
C GLY A 115 -3.55 -1.09 -3.83
N GLY A 116 -2.54 -0.28 -3.57
CA GLY A 116 -2.50 0.60 -2.42
C GLY A 116 -2.93 2.03 -2.74
N TYR A 117 -2.89 2.86 -1.70
CA TYR A 117 -3.27 4.28 -1.72
C TYR A 117 -2.16 5.17 -1.13
N GLY A 118 -0.89 4.83 -1.45
CA GLY A 118 0.26 5.59 -0.99
C GLY A 118 0.77 5.16 0.39
N ILE A 119 1.28 6.11 1.14
CA ILE A 119 1.94 5.88 2.41
C ILE A 119 1.17 6.50 3.58
N PHE A 120 1.15 5.80 4.71
CA PHE A 120 0.50 6.21 5.95
C PHE A 120 1.51 6.26 7.08
N LYS A 121 1.25 7.14 8.06
CA LYS A 121 2.06 7.29 9.28
C LYS A 121 1.17 7.26 10.51
N SER A 122 1.56 6.51 11.51
CA SER A 122 1.07 6.61 12.89
C SER A 122 2.14 7.25 13.77
N ILE A 123 1.72 7.94 14.82
CA ILE A 123 2.59 8.52 15.86
C ILE A 123 2.19 8.06 17.26
N ASN A 124 1.30 7.06 17.35
CA ASN A 124 0.73 6.57 18.60
C ASN A 124 0.59 5.03 18.61
N GLY A 125 1.58 4.34 18.06
CA GLY A 125 1.66 2.89 18.09
C GLY A 125 0.61 2.16 17.26
N GLY A 126 0.08 2.83 16.20
CA GLY A 126 -0.91 2.28 15.29
C GLY A 126 -2.37 2.51 15.72
N LYS A 127 -2.63 3.35 16.74
CA LYS A 127 -4.01 3.68 17.17
C LYS A 127 -4.72 4.57 16.15
N THR A 128 -4.00 5.49 15.51
CA THR A 128 -4.52 6.35 14.43
C THR A 128 -3.51 6.47 13.30
N TRP A 129 -4.01 6.73 12.10
CA TRP A 129 -3.22 6.79 10.88
C TRP A 129 -3.50 8.06 10.10
N LYS A 130 -2.46 8.65 9.54
CA LYS A 130 -2.54 9.80 8.64
C LYS A 130 -1.93 9.44 7.29
N SER A 131 -2.65 9.72 6.21
CA SER A 131 -2.11 9.63 4.85
C SER A 131 -1.02 10.69 4.67
N MET A 132 0.14 10.25 4.18
CA MET A 132 1.33 11.08 3.95
C MET A 132 1.65 11.23 2.46
N GLY A 133 0.68 10.99 1.58
CA GLY A 133 0.80 11.19 0.15
C GLY A 133 1.18 9.95 -0.64
N LEU A 134 1.77 10.14 -1.81
CA LEU A 134 2.16 9.09 -2.76
C LEU A 134 1.00 8.18 -3.20
N LYS A 135 -0.23 8.71 -3.25
CA LYS A 135 -1.44 7.92 -3.56
C LYS A 135 -1.38 7.20 -4.91
N ASN A 136 -0.71 7.81 -5.87
CA ASN A 136 -0.64 7.29 -7.23
C ASN A 136 0.46 6.24 -7.43
N THR A 137 1.31 5.97 -6.43
CA THR A 137 2.35 4.92 -6.55
C THR A 137 1.79 3.51 -6.60
N ARG A 138 0.55 3.31 -6.20
CA ARG A 138 -0.22 2.06 -6.19
C ARG A 138 0.38 0.97 -5.29
N ASN A 139 1.61 0.56 -5.51
CA ASN A 139 2.23 -0.53 -4.79
C ASN A 139 3.59 -0.09 -4.24
N ILE A 140 3.73 -0.07 -2.92
CA ILE A 140 4.95 0.30 -2.20
C ILE A 140 5.53 -0.95 -1.55
N HIS A 141 6.71 -1.38 -2.01
CA HIS A 141 7.32 -2.64 -1.58
C HIS A 141 8.30 -2.48 -0.42
N ARG A 142 8.92 -1.30 -0.28
CA ARG A 142 9.83 -1.02 0.84
C ARG A 142 9.67 0.41 1.36
N VAL A 143 9.74 0.52 2.68
CA VAL A 143 9.87 1.80 3.39
C VAL A 143 11.09 1.69 4.30
N ILE A 144 11.96 2.70 4.26
CA ILE A 144 13.14 2.80 5.14
C ILE A 144 13.11 4.14 5.85
N ILE A 145 13.27 4.11 7.15
CA ILE A 145 13.46 5.29 7.99
C ILE A 145 14.96 5.42 8.25
N ASP A 146 15.52 6.59 8.00
CA ASP A 146 16.91 6.88 8.34
C ASP A 146 17.08 6.87 9.86
N PRO A 147 17.90 5.96 10.44
CA PRO A 147 18.07 5.87 11.88
C PRO A 147 18.75 7.09 12.49
N SER A 148 19.55 7.83 11.71
CA SER A 148 20.25 9.04 12.15
C SER A 148 19.38 10.29 12.07
N ASN A 149 18.41 10.29 11.15
CA ASN A 149 17.44 11.40 10.98
C ASN A 149 16.04 10.86 10.62
N PRO A 150 15.19 10.58 11.60
CA PRO A 150 13.86 9.99 11.36
C PRO A 150 12.89 10.84 10.53
N ASN A 151 13.21 12.11 10.25
CA ASN A 151 12.47 12.91 9.29
C ASN A 151 12.81 12.55 7.83
N THR A 152 13.91 11.83 7.62
CA THR A 152 14.29 11.29 6.31
C THR A 152 13.74 9.87 6.17
N VAL A 153 12.89 9.69 5.17
CA VAL A 153 12.27 8.40 4.87
C VAL A 153 12.34 8.15 3.37
N TYR A 154 12.63 6.92 3.02
CA TYR A 154 12.67 6.45 1.64
C TYR A 154 11.55 5.46 1.36
N VAL A 155 11.00 5.54 0.16
CA VAL A 155 9.90 4.69 -0.31
C VAL A 155 10.27 4.09 -1.66
N ALA A 156 10.30 2.77 -1.74
CA ALA A 156 10.46 2.05 -2.99
C ALA A 156 9.08 1.70 -3.56
N ALA A 157 8.69 2.43 -4.61
CA ALA A 157 7.45 2.23 -5.32
C ALA A 157 7.68 1.32 -6.53
N ILE A 158 7.20 0.08 -6.43
CA ILE A 158 7.23 -0.85 -7.55
C ILE A 158 6.18 -0.50 -8.60
N GLY A 159 5.10 0.18 -8.19
CA GLY A 159 4.02 0.64 -9.04
C GLY A 159 3.07 -0.45 -9.48
N SER A 160 2.07 -0.07 -10.27
CA SER A 160 1.09 -1.02 -10.82
C SER A 160 1.76 -2.02 -11.76
N PRO A 161 1.54 -3.34 -11.62
CA PRO A 161 2.11 -4.32 -12.53
C PRO A 161 1.34 -4.44 -13.86
N TRP A 162 0.14 -3.87 -13.96
CA TRP A 162 -0.78 -4.09 -15.07
C TRP A 162 -0.48 -3.27 -16.32
N GLY A 163 0.45 -2.34 -16.25
CA GLY A 163 0.84 -1.49 -17.37
C GLY A 163 1.99 -0.56 -17.02
N ASP A 164 2.33 0.30 -17.96
CA ASP A 164 3.31 1.36 -17.76
C ASP A 164 2.80 2.32 -16.68
N HIS A 165 3.66 2.68 -15.74
CA HIS A 165 3.27 3.47 -14.58
C HIS A 165 4.33 4.52 -14.24
N PRO A 166 4.04 5.83 -14.45
CA PRO A 166 5.02 6.90 -14.29
C PRO A 166 5.44 7.15 -12.83
N GLU A 167 4.64 6.67 -11.87
CA GLU A 167 4.92 6.83 -10.44
C GLU A 167 5.77 5.71 -9.83
N ARG A 168 6.39 4.89 -10.66
CA ARG A 168 7.43 3.93 -10.24
C ARG A 168 8.71 4.65 -9.84
N GLY A 169 9.51 4.05 -8.97
CA GLY A 169 10.82 4.57 -8.58
C GLY A 169 10.99 4.71 -7.08
N ILE A 170 12.03 5.45 -6.69
CA ILE A 170 12.31 5.71 -5.27
C ILE A 170 11.99 7.15 -4.94
N TYR A 171 11.29 7.33 -3.84
CA TYR A 171 10.93 8.63 -3.28
C TYR A 171 11.63 8.83 -1.95
N LYS A 172 12.01 10.09 -1.69
CA LYS A 172 12.63 10.55 -0.45
C LYS A 172 11.86 11.72 0.13
N THR A 173 11.65 11.71 1.42
CA THR A 173 11.29 12.90 2.21
C THR A 173 12.42 13.23 3.17
N VAL A 174 12.56 14.50 3.52
CA VAL A 174 13.48 14.99 4.56
C VAL A 174 12.75 15.78 5.65
N ASN A 175 11.41 15.81 5.57
CA ASN A 175 10.57 16.60 6.46
C ASN A 175 9.40 15.78 7.07
N GLY A 176 9.65 14.49 7.28
CA GLY A 176 8.70 13.59 7.93
C GLY A 176 7.45 13.31 7.11
N GLY A 177 7.56 13.34 5.76
CA GLY A 177 6.49 13.02 4.83
C GLY A 177 5.60 14.19 4.43
N LYS A 178 5.93 15.43 4.79
CA LYS A 178 5.18 16.61 4.35
C LYS A 178 5.32 16.86 2.85
N SER A 179 6.46 16.49 2.28
CA SER A 179 6.72 16.51 0.84
C SER A 179 7.63 15.36 0.43
N TRP A 180 7.54 14.95 -0.84
CA TRP A 180 8.30 13.86 -1.42
C TRP A 180 9.00 14.29 -2.71
N LYS A 181 10.25 13.86 -2.87
CA LYS A 181 11.01 14.00 -4.11
C LYS A 181 11.26 12.59 -4.68
N LYS A 182 11.01 12.39 -5.96
CA LYS A 182 11.41 11.18 -6.67
C LYS A 182 12.91 11.30 -6.96
N ILE A 183 13.73 10.44 -6.35
CA ILE A 183 15.19 10.49 -6.42
C ILE A 183 15.78 9.49 -7.41
N LEU A 184 15.05 8.41 -7.70
CA LEU A 184 15.43 7.45 -8.75
C LEU A 184 14.19 7.10 -9.59
N TYR A 185 14.32 7.31 -10.88
CA TYR A 185 13.34 6.91 -11.89
C TYR A 185 14.08 6.42 -13.13
N VAL A 186 13.75 5.23 -13.59
CA VAL A 186 14.38 4.65 -14.78
C VAL A 186 13.49 4.84 -16.01
N ASN A 187 12.28 4.29 -15.96
CA ASN A 187 11.26 4.43 -17.00
C ASN A 187 9.89 3.94 -16.46
N PRO A 188 8.77 4.11 -17.18
CA PRO A 188 7.45 3.73 -16.68
C PRO A 188 7.24 2.21 -16.52
N LYS A 189 8.14 1.37 -17.03
CA LYS A 189 8.08 -0.09 -16.95
C LYS A 189 8.86 -0.66 -15.79
N THR A 190 9.75 0.15 -15.17
CA THR A 190 10.72 -0.28 -14.16
C THR A 190 10.37 0.29 -12.80
N GLY A 191 10.04 -0.57 -11.86
CA GLY A 191 9.73 -0.20 -10.47
C GLY A 191 10.85 -0.52 -9.51
N ALA A 192 10.81 0.10 -8.33
CA ALA A 192 11.73 -0.20 -7.24
C ALA A 192 11.24 -1.45 -6.49
N ALA A 193 11.91 -2.58 -6.71
CA ALA A 193 11.57 -3.86 -6.11
C ALA A 193 12.11 -4.03 -4.70
N ASP A 194 13.25 -3.42 -4.40
CA ASP A 194 13.79 -3.38 -3.05
C ASP A 194 14.71 -2.17 -2.87
N LEU A 195 14.95 -1.82 -1.61
CA LEU A 195 15.87 -0.77 -1.20
C LEU A 195 16.49 -1.15 0.15
N VAL A 196 17.80 -0.99 0.25
CA VAL A 196 18.56 -1.21 1.50
C VAL A 196 19.42 0.01 1.78
N MET A 197 19.55 0.33 3.05
CA MET A 197 20.44 1.37 3.57
C MET A 197 21.55 0.71 4.36
N ASP A 198 22.78 1.19 4.20
CA ASP A 198 23.89 0.79 5.04
C ASP A 198 23.63 1.26 6.49
N PRO A 199 23.54 0.36 7.47
CA PRO A 199 23.20 0.72 8.85
C PRO A 199 24.22 1.61 9.54
N LYS A 200 25.45 1.71 8.99
CA LYS A 200 26.54 2.55 9.50
C LYS A 200 26.71 3.86 8.71
N ASN A 201 26.07 3.97 7.54
CA ASN A 201 26.17 5.13 6.67
C ASN A 201 24.89 5.37 5.91
N SER A 202 24.01 6.20 6.44
CA SER A 202 22.71 6.53 5.84
C SER A 202 22.79 7.14 4.44
N ASN A 203 23.96 7.63 4.03
CA ASN A 203 24.18 8.13 2.67
C ASN A 203 24.37 7.02 1.64
N LYS A 204 24.66 5.79 2.11
CA LYS A 204 24.87 4.67 1.21
C LYS A 204 23.59 3.84 1.08
N LEU A 205 23.05 3.84 -0.13
CA LEU A 205 21.82 3.14 -0.49
C LEU A 205 22.08 2.18 -1.65
N LEU A 206 21.44 1.03 -1.62
CA LEU A 206 21.39 0.08 -2.73
C LEU A 206 19.93 -0.17 -3.12
N ALA A 207 19.59 0.08 -4.37
CA ALA A 207 18.26 -0.09 -4.91
C ALA A 207 18.23 -1.19 -5.99
N ALA A 208 17.30 -2.12 -5.86
CA ALA A 208 16.99 -3.09 -6.90
C ALA A 208 15.82 -2.57 -7.75
N MET A 209 16.11 -2.26 -9.01
CA MET A 209 15.10 -1.81 -9.97
C MET A 209 14.71 -2.96 -10.87
N TRP A 210 13.42 -3.14 -11.10
CA TRP A 210 12.88 -4.28 -11.83
C TRP A 210 11.86 -3.85 -12.89
N GLU A 211 12.16 -4.14 -14.15
CA GLU A 211 11.20 -4.02 -15.25
C GLU A 211 10.27 -5.22 -15.25
N HIS A 212 8.98 -4.98 -15.06
CA HIS A 212 7.99 -6.05 -15.02
C HIS A 212 6.62 -5.58 -15.50
N LYS A 213 5.86 -6.53 -16.03
CA LYS A 213 4.46 -6.37 -16.39
C LYS A 213 3.71 -7.67 -16.17
N ARG A 214 2.49 -7.57 -15.64
CA ARG A 214 1.58 -8.69 -15.46
C ARG A 214 0.41 -8.58 -16.44
N ASP A 215 0.28 -9.55 -17.30
CA ASP A 215 -0.93 -9.80 -18.09
C ASP A 215 -1.65 -11.04 -17.49
N PRO A 216 -2.96 -11.22 -17.69
CA PRO A 216 -3.70 -12.36 -17.09
C PRO A 216 -3.09 -13.73 -17.44
N TRP A 217 -2.51 -13.87 -18.62
CA TRP A 217 -1.93 -15.11 -19.16
C TRP A 217 -0.41 -15.14 -19.18
N PHE A 218 0.25 -14.01 -18.90
CA PHE A 218 1.70 -13.90 -19.04
C PHE A 218 2.30 -12.96 -17.99
N PHE A 219 3.48 -13.28 -17.55
CA PHE A 219 4.27 -12.42 -16.67
C PHE A 219 5.62 -12.10 -17.31
N LYS A 220 5.80 -10.83 -17.70
CA LYS A 220 7.09 -10.31 -18.14
C LYS A 220 7.92 -9.98 -16.91
N SER A 221 9.08 -10.62 -16.76
CA SER A 221 10.05 -10.38 -15.69
C SER A 221 11.40 -10.06 -16.30
N GLY A 222 11.93 -8.90 -15.95
CA GLY A 222 13.19 -8.40 -16.46
C GLY A 222 13.07 -7.55 -17.72
N GLY A 223 14.11 -6.78 -17.99
CA GLY A 223 14.25 -5.90 -19.15
C GLY A 223 15.42 -4.95 -18.98
N LYS A 224 15.66 -4.08 -19.96
CA LYS A 224 16.79 -3.15 -19.99
C LYS A 224 16.82 -2.16 -18.82
N GLY A 225 15.66 -1.91 -18.18
CA GLY A 225 15.57 -1.04 -17.01
C GLY A 225 15.90 -1.74 -15.69
N SER A 226 15.98 -3.07 -15.67
CA SER A 226 16.33 -3.84 -14.47
C SER A 226 17.80 -3.69 -14.14
N GLY A 227 18.12 -3.56 -12.84
CA GLY A 227 19.50 -3.45 -12.39
C GLY A 227 19.62 -3.06 -10.93
N LEU A 228 20.86 -3.08 -10.44
CA LEU A 228 21.22 -2.55 -9.13
C LEU A 228 21.78 -1.14 -9.29
N TYR A 229 21.30 -0.24 -8.44
CA TYR A 229 21.69 1.16 -8.40
C TYR A 229 22.22 1.47 -7.02
N VAL A 230 23.31 2.20 -6.95
CA VAL A 230 23.93 2.59 -5.68
C VAL A 230 24.00 4.11 -5.60
N SER A 231 23.73 4.63 -4.40
CA SER A 231 23.98 6.03 -4.03
C SER A 231 24.98 6.06 -2.89
N PHE A 232 25.82 7.11 -2.86
CA PHE A 232 26.78 7.40 -1.78
C PHE A 232 26.52 8.77 -1.12
N ASP A 233 25.48 9.47 -1.57
CA ASP A 233 25.11 10.82 -1.13
C ASP A 233 23.70 10.90 -0.53
N GLY A 234 23.09 9.74 -0.30
CA GLY A 234 21.73 9.65 0.26
C GLY A 234 20.62 9.84 -0.78
N GLY A 235 20.95 9.73 -2.07
CA GLY A 235 19.98 9.75 -3.18
C GLY A 235 19.62 11.12 -3.71
#